data_41cd95c3fbb1e32c872a1c81c30910eb
#
_entry.id   41cd95c3fbb1e32c872a1c81c30910eb
#
_cell.length_a   1.000
_cell.length_b   1.000
_cell.length_c   1.000
_cell.angle_alpha   90.00
_cell.angle_beta   90.00
_cell.angle_gamma   90.00
#
_symmetry.space_group_name_H-M   'P 1'
#
loop_
_entity.id
_entity.type
_entity.pdbx_description
1 polymer ?
#
loop_
_entity_poly.entity_id
_entity_poly.type
_entity_poly.pdbx_seq_one_letter_code
_entity_poly.pdbx_strand_id
1 'polypeptide(L)'
;MRPGIQVATRLSALATVAAVLTGCQGMSRVQPVSQVRVIDASPDAPAIDIHQNSATGLYNVGFGTVSSYIPVTPGAYTHAAFTAGTNQELAAVKASFLDGGQYTVLTGNTAAALQMSVLRDRSTPAPAGQVALRIVSQTTRPAAFDLYLLPAGSPMTALVPLASHATFGSNTGYISAPSGTYSVLAFPAGSAPAATQPVYNGAQASYPSGAVRTLVLIDQPQPAGIQPTKGARAASPSLQVITANDFDPS
;
A
#
# COMPACT_ATOMS: atom_id res chain seq x y z
N MET A 1 88.48 59.23 -19.87
CA MET A 1 87.58 59.80 -20.86
C MET A 1 86.59 58.75 -21.26
N ARG A 2 85.34 59.09 -21.23
CA ARG A 2 84.12 58.41 -21.59
C ARG A 2 83.50 57.38 -20.55
N PRO A 3 82.32 57.69 -20.10
CA PRO A 3 81.63 56.89 -19.15
C PRO A 3 80.84 55.76 -19.79
N GLY A 4 80.82 54.62 -19.14
CA GLY A 4 80.03 53.46 -19.54
C GLY A 4 78.57 53.57 -19.02
N ILE A 5 77.65 53.40 -19.94
CA ILE A 5 76.19 53.41 -19.66
C ILE A 5 75.83 52.05 -19.10
N GLN A 6 75.33 52.04 -17.85
CA GLN A 6 74.74 50.85 -17.26
C GLN A 6 73.25 50.82 -17.61
N VAL A 7 72.85 49.78 -18.36
CA VAL A 7 71.48 49.49 -18.65
C VAL A 7 70.93 48.63 -17.53
N ALA A 8 70.03 49.22 -16.72
CA ALA A 8 69.33 48.52 -15.68
C ALA A 8 68.13 47.73 -16.28
N THR A 9 68.27 46.45 -16.34
CA THR A 9 67.20 45.54 -16.78
C THR A 9 66.22 45.34 -15.60
N ARG A 10 65.03 45.94 -15.67
CA ARG A 10 63.97 45.70 -14.73
C ARG A 10 63.26 44.37 -15.05
N LEU A 11 63.47 43.33 -14.25
CA LEU A 11 62.68 42.12 -14.26
C LEU A 11 61.32 42.39 -13.60
N SER A 12 60.28 42.47 -14.37
CA SER A 12 58.88 42.48 -13.88
C SER A 12 58.50 41.07 -13.53
N ALA A 13 58.41 40.77 -12.26
CA ALA A 13 57.84 39.53 -11.74
C ALA A 13 56.32 39.57 -11.90
N LEU A 14 55.77 38.81 -12.83
CA LEU A 14 54.34 38.59 -12.97
C LEU A 14 53.91 37.54 -11.93
N ALA A 15 53.34 38.00 -10.80
CA ALA A 15 52.74 37.12 -9.83
C ALA A 15 51.37 36.65 -10.33
N THR A 16 51.31 35.41 -10.82
CA THR A 16 50.06 34.74 -11.21
C THR A 16 49.38 34.27 -9.93
N VAL A 17 48.35 34.97 -9.47
CA VAL A 17 47.47 34.49 -8.42
C VAL A 17 46.52 33.44 -9.00
N ALA A 18 46.81 32.16 -8.76
CA ALA A 18 45.89 31.07 -9.01
C ALA A 18 44.81 31.09 -7.93
N ALA A 19 43.65 31.64 -8.27
CA ALA A 19 42.44 31.53 -7.43
C ALA A 19 41.96 30.07 -7.50
N VAL A 20 42.23 29.28 -6.47
CA VAL A 20 41.66 27.96 -6.26
C VAL A 20 40.21 28.17 -5.87
N LEU A 21 39.32 28.09 -6.86
CA LEU A 21 37.87 27.97 -6.61
C LEU A 21 37.62 26.56 -6.06
N THR A 22 37.75 26.41 -4.74
CA THR A 22 37.15 25.28 -4.02
C THR A 22 35.65 25.46 -4.08
N GLY A 23 35.05 24.99 -5.17
CA GLY A 23 33.62 24.81 -5.23
C GLY A 23 33.24 23.80 -4.13
N CYS A 24 32.61 24.28 -3.07
CA CYS A 24 31.83 23.43 -2.18
C CYS A 24 30.76 22.75 -3.05
N GLN A 25 31.08 21.59 -3.60
CA GLN A 25 30.05 20.66 -4.03
C GLN A 25 29.35 20.22 -2.76
N GLY A 26 28.32 20.96 -2.37
CA GLY A 26 27.36 20.50 -1.40
C GLY A 26 26.83 19.19 -1.94
N MET A 27 27.35 18.06 -1.45
CA MET A 27 26.70 16.77 -1.67
C MET A 27 25.33 16.93 -1.03
N SER A 28 24.32 17.13 -1.87
CA SER A 28 22.92 17.02 -1.46
C SER A 28 22.78 15.61 -0.92
N ARG A 29 22.86 15.45 0.40
CA ARG A 29 22.57 14.18 1.04
C ARG A 29 21.12 13.91 0.71
N VAL A 30 20.89 12.89 -0.12
CA VAL A 30 19.54 12.36 -0.31
C VAL A 30 19.06 12.00 1.09
N GLN A 31 18.05 12.72 1.57
CA GLN A 31 17.49 12.44 2.89
C GLN A 31 16.89 11.04 2.84
N PRO A 32 17.21 10.18 3.83
CA PRO A 32 16.59 8.87 3.93
C PRO A 32 15.06 9.04 4.00
N VAL A 33 14.33 8.30 3.20
CA VAL A 33 12.88 8.40 3.12
C VAL A 33 12.23 7.03 3.06
N SER A 34 11.19 6.83 3.87
CA SER A 34 10.24 5.75 3.76
C SER A 34 8.94 6.30 3.17
N GLN A 35 8.08 5.44 2.69
CA GLN A 35 6.77 5.81 2.17
C GLN A 35 5.68 5.04 2.91
N VAL A 36 4.64 5.73 3.32
CA VAL A 36 3.52 5.14 4.07
C VAL A 36 2.21 5.55 3.41
N ARG A 37 1.31 4.60 3.21
CA ARG A 37 -0.07 4.86 2.86
C ARG A 37 -1.02 4.24 3.87
N VAL A 38 -2.28 4.64 3.80
CA VAL A 38 -3.37 4.10 4.64
C VAL A 38 -4.40 3.42 3.76
N ILE A 39 -4.92 2.29 4.24
CA ILE A 39 -6.12 1.64 3.68
C ILE A 39 -7.13 1.49 4.82
N ASP A 40 -8.34 2.01 4.61
CA ASP A 40 -9.44 1.76 5.53
C ASP A 40 -10.35 0.64 5.00
N ALA A 41 -10.35 -0.47 5.72
CA ALA A 41 -11.11 -1.69 5.42
C ALA A 41 -12.18 -2.00 6.50
N SER A 42 -12.48 -1.05 7.39
CA SER A 42 -13.50 -1.23 8.42
C SER A 42 -14.89 -0.90 7.87
N PRO A 43 -15.81 -1.87 7.76
CA PRO A 43 -17.07 -1.69 7.00
C PRO A 43 -18.10 -0.80 7.71
N ASP A 44 -17.96 -0.57 9.00
CA ASP A 44 -18.92 0.16 9.84
C ASP A 44 -18.27 1.22 10.74
N ALA A 45 -16.96 1.46 10.60
CA ALA A 45 -16.31 2.57 11.28
C ALA A 45 -16.82 3.91 10.72
N PRO A 46 -16.94 4.94 11.56
CA PRO A 46 -17.08 6.29 11.07
C PRO A 46 -15.84 6.66 10.26
N ALA A 47 -15.90 7.75 9.49
CA ALA A 47 -14.67 8.29 8.91
C ALA A 47 -13.63 8.54 10.01
N ILE A 48 -12.36 8.25 9.71
CA ILE A 48 -11.28 8.28 10.68
C ILE A 48 -10.20 9.31 10.30
N ASP A 49 -9.61 9.92 11.33
CA ASP A 49 -8.36 10.68 11.18
C ASP A 49 -7.19 9.80 11.60
N ILE A 50 -6.16 9.72 10.76
CA ILE A 50 -4.96 8.96 11.06
C ILE A 50 -3.86 9.89 11.56
N HIS A 51 -3.45 9.67 12.79
CA HIS A 51 -2.34 10.37 13.41
C HIS A 51 -1.06 9.55 13.29
N GLN A 52 0.04 10.24 13.05
CA GLN A 52 1.40 9.71 13.14
C GLN A 52 2.08 10.35 14.34
N ASN A 53 2.37 9.59 15.38
CA ASN A 53 2.67 10.08 16.73
C ASN A 53 1.55 11.00 17.22
N SER A 54 1.85 12.29 17.45
CA SER A 54 0.86 13.29 17.88
C SER A 54 0.34 14.20 16.75
N ALA A 55 0.83 14.02 15.52
CA ALA A 55 0.43 14.86 14.39
C ALA A 55 -0.56 14.11 13.50
N THR A 56 -1.64 14.77 13.08
CA THR A 56 -2.56 14.19 12.10
C THR A 56 -1.91 14.17 10.73
N GLY A 57 -1.82 12.98 10.14
CA GLY A 57 -1.24 12.76 8.80
C GLY A 57 -2.29 12.70 7.70
N LEU A 58 -3.46 12.12 7.98
CA LEU A 58 -4.58 12.02 7.06
C LEU A 58 -5.89 12.32 7.80
N TYR A 59 -6.78 13.03 7.12
CA TYR A 59 -8.08 13.43 7.67
C TYR A 59 -9.23 12.76 6.94
N ASN A 60 -10.27 12.43 7.65
CA ASN A 60 -11.56 12.00 7.13
C ASN A 60 -11.45 10.82 6.15
N VAL A 61 -10.63 9.82 6.50
CA VAL A 61 -10.46 8.59 5.72
C VAL A 61 -11.70 7.74 5.91
N GLY A 62 -12.40 7.43 4.83
CA GLY A 62 -13.61 6.62 4.86
C GLY A 62 -13.37 5.20 4.38
N PHE A 63 -14.34 4.33 4.61
CA PHE A 63 -14.33 2.94 4.18
C PHE A 63 -13.97 2.80 2.68
N GLY A 64 -13.11 1.83 2.39
CA GLY A 64 -12.65 1.53 1.03
C GLY A 64 -11.58 2.48 0.48
N THR A 65 -11.16 3.49 1.25
CA THR A 65 -10.13 4.43 0.83
C THR A 65 -8.75 3.76 0.80
N VAL A 66 -8.03 3.97 -0.29
CA VAL A 66 -6.59 3.71 -0.43
C VAL A 66 -5.92 5.05 -0.66
N SER A 67 -5.15 5.53 0.31
CA SER A 67 -4.42 6.79 0.15
C SER A 67 -3.21 6.63 -0.80
N SER A 68 -2.70 7.75 -1.30
CA SER A 68 -1.38 7.78 -1.90
C SER A 68 -0.30 7.51 -0.86
N TYR A 69 0.89 7.12 -1.30
CA TYR A 69 2.07 7.04 -0.44
C TYR A 69 2.53 8.45 -0.04
N ILE A 70 2.77 8.64 1.24
CA ILE A 70 3.29 9.87 1.84
C ILE A 70 4.72 9.61 2.29
N PRO A 71 5.69 10.46 1.93
CA PRO A 71 7.06 10.33 2.40
C PRO A 71 7.16 10.61 3.90
N VAL A 72 7.87 9.74 4.62
CA VAL A 72 8.15 9.89 6.05
C VAL A 72 9.63 9.59 6.31
N THR A 73 10.21 10.25 7.32
CA THR A 73 11.57 9.94 7.76
C THR A 73 11.62 8.52 8.33
N PRO A 74 12.65 7.70 8.04
CA PRO A 74 12.82 6.42 8.70
C PRO A 74 12.87 6.54 10.22
N GLY A 75 12.22 5.60 10.92
CA GLY A 75 12.13 5.65 12.37
C GLY A 75 10.97 4.85 12.94
N ALA A 76 10.84 4.91 14.25
CA ALA A 76 9.72 4.29 14.97
C ALA A 76 8.57 5.28 15.13
N TYR A 77 7.35 4.83 14.80
CA TYR A 77 6.13 5.62 14.85
C TYR A 77 5.00 4.86 15.51
N THR A 78 4.12 5.63 16.16
CA THR A 78 2.79 5.17 16.53
C THR A 78 1.81 5.76 15.54
N HIS A 79 1.06 4.90 14.83
CA HIS A 79 -0.10 5.31 14.05
C HIS A 79 -1.34 5.03 14.87
N ALA A 80 -2.23 6.01 14.95
CA ALA A 80 -3.48 5.89 15.69
C ALA A 80 -4.64 6.40 14.83
N ALA A 81 -5.76 5.67 14.86
CA ALA A 81 -7.01 6.04 14.23
C ALA A 81 -7.93 6.69 15.26
N PHE A 82 -8.44 7.87 14.94
CA PHE A 82 -9.40 8.62 15.72
C PHE A 82 -10.72 8.75 14.95
N THR A 83 -11.83 8.88 15.65
CA THR A 83 -13.06 9.32 14.99
C THR A 83 -12.83 10.71 14.40
N ALA A 84 -13.12 10.89 13.11
CA ALA A 84 -12.82 12.12 12.37
C ALA A 84 -13.35 13.38 13.08
N GLY A 85 -12.49 14.38 13.23
CA GLY A 85 -12.82 15.64 13.90
C GLY A 85 -12.95 15.54 15.42
N THR A 86 -12.54 14.43 16.05
CA THR A 86 -12.61 14.24 17.50
C THR A 86 -11.27 13.78 18.07
N ASN A 87 -11.16 13.70 19.39
CA ASN A 87 -10.03 13.13 20.10
C ASN A 87 -10.30 11.69 20.59
N GLN A 88 -11.31 11.02 20.03
CA GLN A 88 -11.63 9.66 20.40
C GLN A 88 -10.76 8.69 19.62
N GLU A 89 -9.75 8.12 20.26
CA GLU A 89 -8.93 7.06 19.71
C GLU A 89 -9.72 5.75 19.61
N LEU A 90 -9.66 5.13 18.44
CA LEU A 90 -10.33 3.87 18.13
C LEU A 90 -9.33 2.70 18.16
N ALA A 91 -8.14 2.90 17.65
CA ALA A 91 -7.08 1.89 17.59
C ALA A 91 -5.72 2.54 17.37
N ALA A 92 -4.65 1.85 17.75
CA ALA A 92 -3.28 2.27 17.45
C ALA A 92 -2.37 1.09 17.15
N VAL A 93 -1.29 1.36 16.37
CA VAL A 93 -0.24 0.41 16.05
C VAL A 93 1.13 1.09 16.06
N LYS A 94 2.13 0.37 16.58
CA LYS A 94 3.53 0.83 16.53
C LYS A 94 4.29 0.08 15.45
N ALA A 95 5.07 0.82 14.65
CA ALA A 95 5.91 0.24 13.61
C ALA A 95 7.19 1.04 13.43
N SER A 96 8.22 0.37 12.90
CA SER A 96 9.46 1.01 12.48
C SER A 96 9.58 0.98 10.98
N PHE A 97 9.84 2.12 10.38
CA PHE A 97 10.02 2.29 8.94
C PHE A 97 11.49 2.40 8.61
N LEU A 98 11.93 1.63 7.62
CA LEU A 98 13.31 1.59 7.16
C LEU A 98 13.47 2.47 5.92
N ASP A 99 14.65 3.01 5.72
CA ASP A 99 14.99 3.78 4.53
C ASP A 99 14.70 3.00 3.24
N GLY A 100 14.11 3.67 2.26
CA GLY A 100 13.65 3.07 0.99
C GLY A 100 12.47 2.11 1.14
N GLY A 101 11.94 1.90 2.35
CA GLY A 101 10.79 1.01 2.59
C GLY A 101 9.46 1.65 2.19
N GLN A 102 8.53 0.83 1.69
CA GLN A 102 7.13 1.20 1.50
C GLN A 102 6.25 0.39 2.45
N TYR A 103 5.23 1.04 3.01
CA TYR A 103 4.39 0.45 4.04
C TYR A 103 2.93 0.85 3.85
N THR A 104 2.05 -0.08 4.20
CA THR A 104 0.61 0.17 4.30
C THR A 104 0.19 0.06 5.78
N VAL A 105 -0.39 1.12 6.31
CA VAL A 105 -1.14 1.09 7.57
C VAL A 105 -2.58 0.71 7.19
N LEU A 106 -3.01 -0.45 7.63
CA LEU A 106 -4.31 -1.02 7.32
C LEU A 106 -5.18 -0.97 8.57
N THR A 107 -6.34 -0.32 8.48
CA THR A 107 -7.41 -0.41 9.48
C THR A 107 -8.41 -1.46 9.04
N GLY A 108 -8.96 -2.21 9.98
CA GLY A 108 -9.93 -3.26 9.68
C GLY A 108 -10.69 -3.71 10.92
N ASN A 109 -11.52 -4.74 10.76
CA ASN A 109 -12.51 -5.19 11.74
C ASN A 109 -13.69 -4.20 11.87
N THR A 110 -14.63 -4.50 12.77
CA THR A 110 -15.77 -3.61 13.05
C THR A 110 -15.35 -2.39 13.88
N ALA A 111 -16.14 -1.32 13.83
CA ALA A 111 -15.91 -0.10 14.60
C ALA A 111 -15.74 -0.38 16.11
N ALA A 112 -16.51 -1.33 16.64
CA ALA A 112 -16.46 -1.71 18.06
C ALA A 112 -15.16 -2.43 18.45
N ALA A 113 -14.42 -2.97 17.47
CA ALA A 113 -13.19 -3.75 17.68
C ALA A 113 -12.13 -3.39 16.62
N LEU A 114 -12.06 -2.11 16.24
CA LEU A 114 -11.15 -1.64 15.20
C LEU A 114 -9.72 -2.07 15.49
N GLN A 115 -9.05 -2.58 14.47
CA GLN A 115 -7.67 -3.02 14.55
C GLN A 115 -6.84 -2.31 13.49
N MET A 116 -5.59 -2.07 13.84
CA MET A 116 -4.61 -1.55 12.90
C MET A 116 -3.45 -2.53 12.74
N SER A 117 -2.97 -2.67 11.53
CA SER A 117 -1.79 -3.46 11.21
C SER A 117 -0.89 -2.70 10.24
N VAL A 118 0.39 -3.04 10.21
CA VAL A 118 1.36 -2.46 9.27
C VAL A 118 1.90 -3.56 8.39
N LEU A 119 1.77 -3.37 7.09
CA LEU A 119 2.26 -4.27 6.06
C LEU A 119 3.48 -3.61 5.39
N ARG A 120 4.54 -4.38 5.19
CA ARG A 120 5.64 -3.94 4.34
C ARG A 120 5.28 -4.24 2.89
N ASP A 121 5.29 -3.21 2.05
CA ASP A 121 4.94 -3.33 0.65
C ASP A 121 6.17 -3.62 -0.21
N ARG A 122 5.94 -4.22 -1.36
CA ARG A 122 7.00 -4.49 -2.34
C ARG A 122 7.07 -3.34 -3.34
N SER A 123 8.15 -2.58 -3.26
CA SER A 123 8.44 -1.43 -4.13
C SER A 123 9.21 -1.77 -5.41
N THR A 124 9.46 -3.07 -5.65
CA THR A 124 10.19 -3.54 -6.83
C THR A 124 9.27 -4.31 -7.77
N PRO A 125 9.45 -4.22 -9.10
CA PRO A 125 8.57 -4.90 -10.04
C PRO A 125 8.54 -6.41 -9.83
N ALA A 126 7.45 -7.04 -10.25
CA ALA A 126 7.39 -8.48 -10.44
C ALA A 126 8.30 -8.90 -11.60
N PRO A 127 8.70 -10.18 -11.70
CA PRO A 127 9.44 -10.68 -12.85
C PRO A 127 8.71 -10.41 -14.17
N ALA A 128 9.47 -10.30 -15.27
CA ALA A 128 8.89 -10.09 -16.59
C ALA A 128 7.85 -11.18 -16.94
N GLY A 129 6.73 -10.79 -17.52
CA GLY A 129 5.61 -11.68 -17.84
C GLY A 129 4.76 -12.06 -16.63
N GLN A 130 5.04 -11.54 -15.44
CA GLN A 130 4.32 -11.87 -14.22
C GLN A 130 3.78 -10.61 -13.53
N VAL A 131 2.82 -10.82 -12.64
CA VAL A 131 2.34 -9.88 -11.62
C VAL A 131 2.58 -10.50 -10.25
N ALA A 132 2.89 -9.68 -9.24
CA ALA A 132 2.95 -10.11 -7.85
C ALA A 132 1.69 -9.64 -7.12
N LEU A 133 0.96 -10.56 -6.52
CA LEU A 133 -0.30 -10.30 -5.83
C LEU A 133 -0.18 -10.73 -4.36
N ARG A 134 -0.62 -9.88 -3.46
CA ARG A 134 -0.80 -10.18 -2.05
C ARG A 134 -2.27 -10.10 -1.71
N ILE A 135 -2.77 -11.12 -1.02
CA ILE A 135 -4.13 -11.14 -0.51
C ILE A 135 -4.09 -10.85 0.98
N VAL A 136 -4.89 -9.89 1.42
CA VAL A 136 -5.10 -9.59 2.84
C VAL A 136 -6.60 -9.66 3.10
N SER A 137 -7.03 -10.51 4.02
CA SER A 137 -8.44 -10.63 4.38
C SER A 137 -8.75 -9.79 5.61
N GLN A 138 -9.72 -8.90 5.47
CA GLN A 138 -10.29 -8.08 6.54
C GLN A 138 -11.79 -8.35 6.71
N THR A 139 -12.27 -9.51 6.20
CA THR A 139 -13.66 -9.91 6.40
C THR A 139 -13.92 -10.22 7.86
N THR A 140 -14.99 -9.68 8.41
CA THR A 140 -15.40 -9.91 9.81
C THR A 140 -16.25 -11.17 9.96
N ARG A 141 -16.52 -11.88 8.87
CA ARG A 141 -17.29 -13.12 8.84
C ARG A 141 -16.51 -14.27 9.46
N PRO A 142 -17.18 -15.18 10.18
CA PRO A 142 -16.53 -16.39 10.69
C PRO A 142 -16.14 -17.40 9.60
N ALA A 143 -16.67 -17.25 8.36
CA ALA A 143 -16.40 -18.16 7.25
C ALA A 143 -15.04 -17.84 6.61
N ALA A 144 -14.30 -18.88 6.23
CA ALA A 144 -13.10 -18.77 5.41
C ALA A 144 -13.45 -18.78 3.92
N PHE A 145 -12.57 -18.20 3.10
CA PHE A 145 -12.75 -18.11 1.66
C PHE A 145 -11.51 -18.63 0.91
N ASP A 146 -11.76 -19.24 -0.25
CA ASP A 146 -10.74 -19.54 -1.24
C ASP A 146 -10.84 -18.50 -2.36
N LEU A 147 -9.70 -17.89 -2.74
CA LEU A 147 -9.62 -16.86 -3.75
C LEU A 147 -8.91 -17.36 -5.00
N TYR A 148 -9.40 -16.96 -6.15
CA TYR A 148 -8.90 -17.36 -7.46
C TYR A 148 -8.84 -16.17 -8.43
N LEU A 149 -7.97 -16.28 -9.44
CA LEU A 149 -8.03 -15.50 -10.66
C LEU A 149 -8.72 -16.32 -11.75
N LEU A 150 -9.67 -15.70 -12.44
CA LEU A 150 -10.26 -16.24 -13.67
C LEU A 150 -9.72 -15.42 -14.85
N PRO A 151 -8.91 -16.01 -15.76
CA PRO A 151 -8.46 -15.32 -16.95
C PRO A 151 -9.65 -14.89 -17.83
N ALA A 152 -9.56 -13.72 -18.46
CA ALA A 152 -10.61 -13.21 -19.33
C ALA A 152 -10.94 -14.20 -20.46
N GLY A 153 -12.25 -14.45 -20.67
CA GLY A 153 -12.72 -15.39 -21.70
C GLY A 153 -12.49 -16.88 -21.40
N SER A 154 -11.97 -17.22 -20.21
CA SER A 154 -11.70 -18.61 -19.83
C SER A 154 -12.87 -19.23 -19.06
N PRO A 155 -13.04 -20.57 -19.15
CA PRO A 155 -14.02 -21.28 -18.35
C PRO A 155 -13.61 -21.36 -16.88
N MET A 156 -14.56 -21.63 -15.97
CA MET A 156 -14.32 -21.78 -14.54
C MET A 156 -13.35 -22.92 -14.18
N THR A 157 -13.01 -23.79 -15.12
CA THR A 157 -11.98 -24.84 -14.95
C THR A 157 -10.56 -24.31 -15.07
N ALA A 158 -10.37 -23.08 -15.56
CA ALA A 158 -9.05 -22.43 -15.74
C ALA A 158 -8.66 -21.50 -14.57
N LEU A 159 -9.26 -21.69 -13.39
CA LEU A 159 -8.99 -20.87 -12.20
C LEU A 159 -7.54 -21.03 -11.73
N VAL A 160 -6.91 -19.89 -11.44
CA VAL A 160 -5.58 -19.83 -10.82
C VAL A 160 -5.77 -19.53 -9.33
N PRO A 161 -5.41 -20.44 -8.41
CA PRO A 161 -5.56 -20.21 -6.98
C PRO A 161 -4.65 -19.09 -6.50
N LEU A 162 -5.19 -18.20 -5.65
CA LEU A 162 -4.46 -17.12 -5.00
C LEU A 162 -4.28 -17.36 -3.50
N ALA A 163 -5.34 -17.78 -2.82
CA ALA A 163 -5.33 -18.02 -1.39
C ALA A 163 -6.35 -19.08 -1.04
N SER A 164 -6.06 -19.88 -0.03
CA SER A 164 -6.98 -20.85 0.54
C SER A 164 -7.23 -20.53 2.00
N HIS A 165 -8.46 -20.78 2.46
CA HIS A 165 -8.88 -20.60 3.85
C HIS A 165 -8.58 -19.20 4.41
N ALA A 166 -8.74 -18.15 3.58
CA ALA A 166 -8.54 -16.78 4.01
C ALA A 166 -9.62 -16.39 5.03
N THR A 167 -9.20 -16.08 6.25
CA THR A 167 -10.02 -15.57 7.36
C THR A 167 -9.55 -14.16 7.74
N PHE A 168 -10.23 -13.51 8.67
CA PHE A 168 -9.78 -12.20 9.18
C PHE A 168 -8.29 -12.21 9.58
N GLY A 169 -7.55 -11.21 9.14
CA GLY A 169 -6.12 -11.06 9.39
C GLY A 169 -5.20 -11.94 8.53
N SER A 170 -5.74 -12.82 7.67
CA SER A 170 -4.90 -13.61 6.76
C SER A 170 -4.14 -12.72 5.79
N ASN A 171 -2.85 -13.04 5.58
CA ASN A 171 -1.96 -12.37 4.64
C ASN A 171 -1.10 -13.42 3.94
N THR A 172 -1.22 -13.54 2.62
CA THR A 172 -0.50 -14.55 1.82
C THR A 172 0.96 -14.22 1.57
N GLY A 173 1.39 -12.98 1.86
CA GLY A 173 2.58 -12.44 1.21
C GLY A 173 2.35 -12.26 -0.31
N TYR A 174 3.43 -11.94 -1.04
CA TYR A 174 3.34 -11.78 -2.50
C TYR A 174 3.52 -13.10 -3.21
N ILE A 175 2.52 -13.50 -3.98
CA ILE A 175 2.53 -14.65 -4.88
C ILE A 175 2.60 -14.17 -6.31
N SER A 176 3.27 -14.92 -7.18
CA SER A 176 3.39 -14.60 -8.59
C SER A 176 2.27 -15.29 -9.39
N ALA A 177 1.71 -14.55 -10.34
CA ALA A 177 0.80 -15.06 -11.35
C ALA A 177 1.23 -14.55 -12.74
N PRO A 178 0.85 -15.19 -13.86
CA PRO A 178 1.08 -14.62 -15.19
C PRO A 178 0.42 -13.24 -15.30
N SER A 179 1.05 -12.32 -16.04
CA SER A 179 0.40 -11.04 -16.38
C SER A 179 -0.78 -11.28 -17.32
N GLY A 180 -1.85 -10.48 -17.23
CA GLY A 180 -3.03 -10.67 -18.04
C GLY A 180 -4.24 -9.90 -17.52
N THR A 181 -5.41 -10.20 -18.10
CA THR A 181 -6.69 -9.67 -17.64
C THR A 181 -7.45 -10.75 -16.88
N TYR A 182 -7.86 -10.46 -15.65
CA TYR A 182 -8.49 -11.40 -14.74
C TYR A 182 -9.68 -10.80 -14.01
N SER A 183 -10.62 -11.66 -13.63
CA SER A 183 -11.56 -11.42 -12.53
C SER A 183 -11.06 -12.12 -11.26
N VAL A 184 -11.17 -11.45 -10.11
CA VAL A 184 -10.94 -12.06 -8.80
C VAL A 184 -12.24 -12.70 -8.33
N LEU A 185 -12.19 -13.98 -7.99
CA LEU A 185 -13.34 -14.74 -7.48
C LEU A 185 -13.08 -15.18 -6.05
N ALA A 186 -14.11 -15.18 -5.20
CA ALA A 186 -14.06 -15.79 -3.88
C ALA A 186 -15.16 -16.83 -3.74
N PHE A 187 -14.78 -17.98 -3.19
CA PHE A 187 -15.68 -19.10 -2.89
C PHE A 187 -15.62 -19.41 -1.39
N PRO A 188 -16.65 -20.04 -0.81
CA PRO A 188 -16.53 -20.63 0.52
C PRO A 188 -15.37 -21.65 0.52
N ALA A 189 -14.54 -21.61 1.56
CA ALA A 189 -13.35 -22.44 1.64
C ALA A 189 -13.68 -23.93 1.53
N GLY A 190 -12.87 -24.65 0.74
CA GLY A 190 -13.04 -26.08 0.48
C GLY A 190 -14.18 -26.43 -0.48
N SER A 191 -14.85 -25.44 -1.07
CA SER A 191 -15.88 -25.71 -2.09
C SER A 191 -15.26 -25.99 -3.46
N ALA A 192 -15.96 -26.79 -4.29
CA ALA A 192 -15.55 -27.04 -5.67
C ALA A 192 -16.06 -25.90 -6.58
N PRO A 193 -15.20 -25.05 -7.17
CA PRO A 193 -15.63 -23.91 -7.98
C PRO A 193 -16.52 -24.29 -9.16
N ALA A 194 -16.30 -25.46 -9.76
CA ALA A 194 -17.10 -25.94 -10.89
C ALA A 194 -18.57 -26.24 -10.51
N ALA A 195 -18.85 -26.50 -9.23
CA ALA A 195 -20.18 -26.88 -8.73
C ALA A 195 -20.77 -25.82 -7.77
N THR A 196 -20.04 -24.76 -7.45
CA THR A 196 -20.44 -23.75 -6.46
C THR A 196 -20.44 -22.37 -7.11
N GLN A 197 -21.44 -21.55 -6.80
CA GLN A 197 -21.41 -20.15 -7.19
C GLN A 197 -20.43 -19.36 -6.32
N PRO A 198 -19.62 -18.47 -6.92
CA PRO A 198 -18.76 -17.60 -6.13
C PRO A 198 -19.59 -16.66 -5.24
N VAL A 199 -19.11 -16.42 -4.03
CA VAL A 199 -19.69 -15.40 -3.12
C VAL A 199 -19.23 -13.99 -3.47
N TYR A 200 -18.18 -13.88 -4.29
CA TYR A 200 -17.73 -12.65 -4.91
C TYR A 200 -17.22 -12.95 -6.33
N ASN A 201 -17.66 -12.12 -7.27
CA ASN A 201 -17.21 -12.14 -8.66
C ASN A 201 -16.88 -10.71 -9.07
N GLY A 202 -15.59 -10.38 -9.03
CA GLY A 202 -15.07 -9.05 -9.36
C GLY A 202 -15.11 -8.76 -10.85
N ALA A 203 -15.18 -7.49 -11.20
CA ALA A 203 -15.01 -7.04 -12.58
C ALA A 203 -13.62 -7.44 -13.10
N GLN A 204 -13.52 -7.60 -14.41
CA GLN A 204 -12.23 -7.84 -15.07
C GLN A 204 -11.30 -6.64 -14.89
N ALA A 205 -10.07 -6.90 -14.51
CA ALA A 205 -9.01 -5.90 -14.35
C ALA A 205 -7.74 -6.36 -15.07
N SER A 206 -6.98 -5.39 -15.58
CA SER A 206 -5.67 -5.63 -16.19
C SER A 206 -4.60 -5.68 -15.11
N TYR A 207 -3.77 -6.72 -15.18
CA TYR A 207 -2.58 -6.92 -14.34
C TYR A 207 -1.36 -6.98 -15.25
N PRO A 208 -0.74 -5.82 -15.56
CA PRO A 208 0.37 -5.75 -16.50
C PRO A 208 1.63 -6.43 -15.96
N SER A 209 2.52 -6.83 -16.88
CA SER A 209 3.82 -7.40 -16.53
C SER A 209 4.61 -6.46 -15.62
N GLY A 210 5.15 -6.98 -14.54
CA GLY A 210 5.89 -6.21 -13.55
C GLY A 210 5.04 -5.57 -12.45
N ALA A 211 3.72 -5.52 -12.60
CA ALA A 211 2.83 -4.92 -11.59
C ALA A 211 2.89 -5.66 -10.24
N VAL A 212 2.75 -4.92 -9.16
CA VAL A 212 2.61 -5.46 -7.80
C VAL A 212 1.35 -4.87 -7.17
N ARG A 213 0.46 -5.73 -6.66
CA ARG A 213 -0.84 -5.34 -6.12
C ARG A 213 -1.11 -6.00 -4.78
N THR A 214 -1.76 -5.27 -3.91
CA THR A 214 -2.40 -5.80 -2.71
C THR A 214 -3.91 -5.83 -2.92
N LEU A 215 -4.51 -7.00 -2.77
CA LEU A 215 -5.95 -7.22 -2.83
C LEU A 215 -6.46 -7.40 -1.40
N VAL A 216 -7.27 -6.45 -0.93
CA VAL A 216 -7.87 -6.52 0.41
C VAL A 216 -9.31 -7.00 0.28
N LEU A 217 -9.59 -8.19 0.80
CA LEU A 217 -10.93 -8.76 0.87
C LEU A 217 -11.65 -8.20 2.08
N ILE A 218 -12.81 -7.59 1.87
CA ILE A 218 -13.59 -6.89 2.88
C ILE A 218 -15.08 -7.24 2.79
N ASP A 219 -15.80 -7.00 3.86
CA ASP A 219 -17.27 -6.99 3.84
C ASP A 219 -17.76 -5.62 3.38
N GLN A 220 -18.81 -5.59 2.55
CA GLN A 220 -19.47 -4.33 2.23
C GLN A 220 -20.26 -3.83 3.44
N PRO A 221 -20.33 -2.51 3.65
CA PRO A 221 -21.19 -1.93 4.67
C PRO A 221 -22.63 -2.41 4.48
N GLN A 222 -23.28 -2.77 5.57
CA GLN A 222 -24.72 -3.00 5.55
C GLN A 222 -25.43 -1.64 5.51
N PRO A 223 -26.38 -1.41 4.60
CA PRO A 223 -27.19 -0.20 4.64
C PRO A 223 -27.86 -0.07 6.02
N ALA A 224 -27.65 1.07 6.67
CA ALA A 224 -28.31 1.36 7.95
C ALA A 224 -29.84 1.36 7.75
N GLY A 225 -30.57 0.63 8.57
CA GLY A 225 -32.04 0.64 8.58
C GLY A 225 -32.74 -0.57 7.98
N ILE A 226 -32.04 -1.53 7.36
CA ILE A 226 -32.67 -2.81 6.96
C ILE A 226 -32.63 -3.76 8.16
N GLN A 227 -33.59 -3.64 9.05
CA GLN A 227 -33.84 -4.67 10.05
C GLN A 227 -34.40 -5.90 9.29
N PRO A 228 -33.82 -7.10 9.46
CA PRO A 228 -34.44 -8.29 8.92
C PRO A 228 -35.84 -8.44 9.48
N THR A 229 -36.82 -8.57 8.62
CA THR A 229 -38.19 -8.88 9.05
C THR A 229 -38.15 -10.16 9.88
N LYS A 230 -38.91 -10.20 10.97
CA LYS A 230 -38.98 -11.35 11.89
C LYS A 230 -39.20 -12.65 11.10
N GLY A 231 -38.17 -13.52 11.09
CA GLY A 231 -38.15 -14.77 10.29
C GLY A 231 -37.34 -14.75 9.00
N ALA A 232 -36.88 -13.59 8.50
CA ALA A 232 -35.92 -13.55 7.41
C ALA A 232 -34.52 -13.78 7.95
N ARG A 233 -33.80 -14.76 7.36
CA ARG A 233 -32.37 -14.91 7.61
C ARG A 233 -31.69 -13.64 7.13
N ALA A 234 -30.95 -12.94 8.01
CA ALA A 234 -30.18 -11.78 7.61
C ALA A 234 -29.32 -12.16 6.40
N ALA A 235 -29.47 -11.43 5.30
CA ALA A 235 -28.57 -11.61 4.17
C ALA A 235 -27.13 -11.35 4.66
N SER A 236 -26.23 -12.30 4.39
CA SER A 236 -24.82 -12.05 4.69
C SER A 236 -24.36 -10.85 3.85
N PRO A 237 -23.61 -9.89 4.44
CA PRO A 237 -23.09 -8.75 3.69
C PRO A 237 -22.35 -9.27 2.46
N SER A 238 -22.43 -8.58 1.33
CA SER A 238 -21.66 -8.94 0.14
C SER A 238 -20.16 -8.72 0.40
N LEU A 239 -19.33 -9.51 -0.29
CA LEU A 239 -17.88 -9.30 -0.27
C LEU A 239 -17.49 -8.25 -1.30
N GLN A 240 -16.37 -7.58 -1.04
CA GLN A 240 -15.71 -6.67 -1.96
C GLN A 240 -14.20 -6.90 -1.91
N VAL A 241 -13.51 -6.57 -2.99
CA VAL A 241 -12.05 -6.52 -3.03
C VAL A 241 -11.62 -5.10 -3.35
N ILE A 242 -10.82 -4.52 -2.46
CA ILE A 242 -10.09 -3.28 -2.72
C ILE A 242 -8.75 -3.65 -3.35
N THR A 243 -8.39 -3.02 -4.46
CA THR A 243 -7.08 -3.20 -5.09
C THR A 243 -6.21 -1.98 -4.80
N ALA A 244 -5.06 -2.21 -4.20
CA ALA A 244 -4.05 -1.21 -3.94
C ALA A 244 -2.80 -1.47 -4.80
N ASN A 245 -2.32 -0.42 -5.48
CA ASN A 245 -1.12 -0.50 -6.33
C ASN A 245 0.12 -0.32 -5.44
N ASP A 246 0.93 -1.36 -5.31
CA ASP A 246 2.21 -1.31 -4.57
C ASP A 246 3.34 -0.88 -5.51
N PHE A 247 3.29 -1.34 -6.76
CA PHE A 247 4.16 -0.93 -7.85
C PHE A 247 3.41 -0.99 -9.18
N ASP A 248 3.48 0.11 -9.94
CA ASP A 248 3.01 0.18 -11.32
C ASP A 248 4.20 0.22 -12.28
N PRO A 249 4.26 -0.67 -13.26
CA PRO A 249 5.24 -0.54 -14.35
C PRO A 249 4.86 0.67 -15.21
N SER A 250 5.81 1.54 -15.43
CA SER A 250 5.72 2.68 -16.37
C SER A 250 5.74 2.21 -17.81
#